data_5652e2bcfaddd9ba21e3e0434df34839
#
_entry.id   5652e2bcfaddd9ba21e3e0434df34839
#
_cell.length_a   1.000
_cell.length_b   1.000
_cell.length_c   1.000
_cell.angle_alpha   90.00
_cell.angle_beta   90.00
_cell.angle_gamma   90.00
#
_symmetry.space_group_name_H-M   'P 1'
#
loop_
_entity.id
_entity.type
_entity.pdbx_description
1 polymer ?
#
loop_
_entity_poly.entity_id
_entity_poly.type
_entity_poly.pdbx_seq_one_letter_code
_entity_poly.pdbx_strand_id
1 'polypeptide(L)'
;MTTSTSVIAEVPRSSTGITGLDDVLAGGLPSNRLYLVRGSPGVGKTTLAMQFLLEGARRKERVLYITLSETEAEIRQVAESHGWSLDGVDLFELSSADQALRLDDENTLYAAEDVDLKETVRVLLEHVEAIKPQRVVFDSLSEIRLLAQSAVRYRRQLLALKQHFAGRNCTVLLLDDHSLGAVDLQIESLAHGVLALEQTSTGYGADRRRLRVVKLRGSSFRSGYHDFVLRRGGLQVYPRLIASEHRSALMAEPSGSEIPELDAMLGGGIDLATCTLLVGPAGIGKSIVATQFALAATKRNQPATAFLFEERIGTWMRRGELLGMPLAERMNAGRLHVHRNRSGGARPR
;
A
#
# COMPACT_ATOMS: atom_id res chain seq x y z
N MET A 1 -31.00 -27.13 25.34
CA MET A 1 -30.94 -25.90 24.50
C MET A 1 -29.67 -25.91 23.68
N THR A 2 -29.80 -26.38 22.45
CA THR A 2 -28.66 -26.49 21.49
C THR A 2 -28.47 -25.11 20.87
N THR A 3 -27.40 -24.44 21.24
CA THR A 3 -26.96 -23.17 20.59
C THR A 3 -26.46 -23.50 19.18
N SER A 4 -27.31 -23.21 18.20
CA SER A 4 -26.93 -23.23 16.78
C SER A 4 -25.95 -22.08 16.54
N THR A 5 -24.66 -22.41 16.44
CA THR A 5 -23.65 -21.47 15.98
C THR A 5 -23.86 -21.28 14.47
N SER A 6 -24.53 -20.18 14.12
CA SER A 6 -24.66 -19.79 12.71
C SER A 6 -23.24 -19.55 12.17
N VAL A 7 -22.77 -20.43 11.30
CA VAL A 7 -21.57 -20.22 10.49
C VAL A 7 -21.86 -18.99 9.61
N ILE A 8 -21.32 -17.84 10.00
CA ILE A 8 -21.34 -16.64 9.14
C ILE A 8 -20.54 -17.02 7.89
N ALA A 9 -21.23 -17.14 6.76
CA ALA A 9 -20.58 -17.43 5.49
C ALA A 9 -19.50 -16.39 5.23
N GLU A 10 -18.28 -16.85 5.02
CA GLU A 10 -17.13 -16.01 4.75
C GLU A 10 -17.36 -15.24 3.44
N VAL A 11 -17.35 -13.93 3.50
CA VAL A 11 -17.58 -13.08 2.31
C VAL A 11 -16.45 -13.31 1.32
N PRO A 12 -16.72 -13.72 0.05
CA PRO A 12 -15.68 -13.92 -0.94
C PRO A 12 -14.80 -12.68 -1.10
N ARG A 13 -13.49 -12.88 -1.26
CA ARG A 13 -12.52 -11.78 -1.35
C ARG A 13 -11.77 -11.80 -2.68
N SER A 14 -11.57 -10.63 -3.23
CA SER A 14 -10.71 -10.37 -4.37
C SER A 14 -9.35 -9.90 -3.86
N SER A 15 -8.34 -10.76 -3.97
CA SER A 15 -6.95 -10.39 -3.63
C SER A 15 -6.49 -9.24 -4.51
N THR A 16 -5.75 -8.31 -3.95
CA THR A 16 -5.18 -7.17 -4.70
C THR A 16 -3.91 -7.53 -5.45
N GLY A 17 -3.30 -8.69 -5.16
CA GLY A 17 -1.97 -9.05 -5.64
C GLY A 17 -0.84 -8.30 -4.93
N ILE A 18 -1.17 -7.51 -3.93
CA ILE A 18 -0.22 -6.74 -3.12
C ILE A 18 -0.25 -7.34 -1.71
N THR A 19 0.70 -8.23 -1.39
CA THR A 19 0.70 -9.02 -0.16
C THR A 19 0.46 -8.18 1.10
N GLY A 20 1.22 -7.12 1.30
CA GLY A 20 1.04 -6.26 2.47
C GLY A 20 -0.31 -5.52 2.48
N LEU A 21 -0.91 -5.22 1.32
CA LEU A 21 -2.24 -4.63 1.25
C LEU A 21 -3.33 -5.65 1.58
N ASP A 22 -3.18 -6.88 1.10
CA ASP A 22 -4.12 -7.95 1.43
C ASP A 22 -4.09 -8.26 2.95
N ASP A 23 -2.93 -8.15 3.62
CA ASP A 23 -2.83 -8.24 5.08
C ASP A 23 -3.60 -7.12 5.78
N VAL A 24 -3.49 -5.88 5.28
CA VAL A 24 -4.25 -4.73 5.79
C VAL A 24 -5.75 -4.94 5.63
N LEU A 25 -6.17 -5.55 4.53
CA LEU A 25 -7.56 -5.81 4.16
C LEU A 25 -8.09 -7.16 4.71
N ALA A 26 -7.32 -7.86 5.54
CA ALA A 26 -7.66 -9.18 6.07
C ALA A 26 -8.00 -10.22 4.97
N GLY A 27 -7.16 -10.27 3.93
CA GLY A 27 -7.25 -11.23 2.82
C GLY A 27 -7.74 -10.65 1.49
N GLY A 28 -7.85 -9.33 1.37
CA GLY A 28 -8.24 -8.64 0.14
C GLY A 28 -9.58 -7.91 0.23
N LEU A 29 -10.04 -7.39 -0.88
CA LEU A 29 -11.29 -6.65 -0.97
C LEU A 29 -12.50 -7.60 -0.99
N PRO A 30 -13.57 -7.38 -0.20
CA PRO A 30 -14.84 -8.08 -0.42
C PRO A 30 -15.27 -8.04 -1.89
N SER A 31 -15.51 -9.21 -2.48
CA SER A 31 -15.81 -9.32 -3.92
C SER A 31 -17.13 -8.67 -4.30
N ASN A 32 -17.27 -8.35 -5.58
CA ASN A 32 -18.52 -7.87 -6.19
C ASN A 32 -19.01 -6.55 -5.55
N ARG A 33 -18.08 -5.65 -5.28
CA ARG A 33 -18.35 -4.34 -4.69
C ARG A 33 -17.55 -3.25 -5.42
N LEU A 34 -17.94 -2.02 -5.18
CA LEU A 34 -17.32 -0.82 -5.75
C LEU A 34 -16.47 -0.13 -4.69
N TYR A 35 -15.21 0.11 -5.04
CA TYR A 35 -14.18 0.71 -4.20
C TYR A 35 -13.65 2.01 -4.80
N LEU A 36 -13.32 2.95 -3.95
CA LEU A 36 -12.66 4.19 -4.32
C LEU A 36 -11.19 4.14 -3.88
N VAL A 37 -10.29 4.41 -4.80
CA VAL A 37 -8.85 4.64 -4.54
C VAL A 37 -8.57 6.10 -4.84
N ARG A 38 -8.27 6.88 -3.82
CA ARG A 38 -8.01 8.31 -3.96
C ARG A 38 -6.59 8.68 -3.54
N GLY A 39 -6.09 9.75 -4.13
CA GLY A 39 -4.78 10.31 -3.80
C GLY A 39 -4.32 11.30 -4.84
N SER A 40 -3.31 12.12 -4.52
CA SER A 40 -2.73 13.08 -5.46
C SER A 40 -2.17 12.40 -6.71
N PRO A 41 -2.06 13.12 -7.84
CA PRO A 41 -1.38 12.62 -9.02
C PRO A 41 0.03 12.10 -8.70
N GLY A 42 0.45 11.01 -9.33
CA GLY A 42 1.78 10.41 -9.14
C GLY A 42 1.98 9.63 -7.82
N VAL A 43 0.97 9.53 -6.94
CA VAL A 43 1.11 8.80 -5.68
C VAL A 43 1.16 7.28 -5.86
N GLY A 44 0.65 6.74 -6.98
CA GLY A 44 0.67 5.30 -7.31
C GLY A 44 -0.69 4.62 -7.43
N LYS A 45 -1.76 5.38 -7.68
CA LYS A 45 -3.12 4.82 -7.88
C LYS A 45 -3.17 3.85 -9.06
N THR A 46 -2.70 4.29 -10.23
CA THR A 46 -2.61 3.49 -11.46
C THR A 46 -1.79 2.22 -11.25
N THR A 47 -0.65 2.31 -10.55
CA THR A 47 0.19 1.15 -10.21
C THR A 47 -0.57 0.14 -9.33
N LEU A 48 -1.29 0.60 -8.31
CA LEU A 48 -2.14 -0.25 -7.46
C LEU A 48 -3.22 -0.95 -8.29
N ALA A 49 -3.89 -0.21 -9.15
CA ALA A 49 -4.97 -0.70 -10.00
C ALA A 49 -4.49 -1.74 -11.01
N MET A 50 -3.33 -1.52 -11.63
CA MET A 50 -2.72 -2.50 -12.53
C MET A 50 -2.39 -3.81 -11.79
N GLN A 51 -1.79 -3.75 -10.60
CA GLN A 51 -1.52 -4.97 -9.82
C GLN A 51 -2.79 -5.74 -9.50
N PHE A 52 -3.87 -5.02 -9.15
CA PHE A 52 -5.18 -5.63 -8.90
C PHE A 52 -5.73 -6.36 -10.13
N LEU A 53 -5.59 -5.81 -11.33
CA LEU A 53 -6.02 -6.48 -12.57
C LEU A 53 -5.10 -7.63 -12.96
N LEU A 54 -3.77 -7.44 -12.86
CA LEU A 54 -2.80 -8.49 -13.15
C LEU A 54 -2.98 -9.71 -12.23
N GLU A 55 -3.33 -9.51 -10.97
CA GLU A 55 -3.69 -10.61 -10.06
C GLU A 55 -4.95 -11.32 -10.53
N GLY A 56 -5.95 -10.60 -11.04
CA GLY A 56 -7.14 -11.18 -11.65
C GLY A 56 -6.82 -12.01 -12.88
N ALA A 57 -6.03 -11.45 -13.82
CA ALA A 57 -5.59 -12.14 -15.02
C ALA A 57 -4.80 -13.43 -14.67
N ARG A 58 -3.91 -13.36 -13.67
CA ARG A 58 -3.19 -14.54 -13.15
C ARG A 58 -4.14 -15.64 -12.63
N ARG A 59 -5.29 -15.24 -12.09
CA ARG A 59 -6.36 -16.15 -11.62
C ARG A 59 -7.32 -16.57 -12.73
N LYS A 60 -7.04 -16.19 -13.99
CA LYS A 60 -7.90 -16.45 -15.15
C LYS A 60 -9.27 -15.78 -15.06
N GLU A 61 -9.36 -14.69 -14.30
CA GLU A 61 -10.52 -13.82 -14.28
C GLU A 61 -10.49 -12.88 -15.51
N ARG A 62 -11.64 -12.56 -16.09
CA ARG A 62 -11.71 -11.49 -17.11
C ARG A 62 -11.56 -10.15 -16.42
N VAL A 63 -10.62 -9.35 -16.88
CA VAL A 63 -10.26 -8.08 -16.26
C VAL A 63 -10.27 -6.97 -17.29
N LEU A 64 -10.74 -5.79 -16.91
CA LEU A 64 -10.88 -4.65 -17.79
C LEU A 64 -10.30 -3.40 -17.15
N TYR A 65 -9.42 -2.73 -17.86
CA TYR A 65 -8.92 -1.39 -17.53
C TYR A 65 -9.56 -0.37 -18.46
N ILE A 66 -10.24 0.60 -17.91
CA ILE A 66 -10.86 1.71 -18.62
C ILE A 66 -10.06 2.97 -18.32
N THR A 67 -9.44 3.55 -19.33
CA THR A 67 -8.78 4.85 -19.23
C THR A 67 -9.63 5.95 -19.86
N LEU A 68 -9.73 7.07 -19.16
CA LEU A 68 -10.51 8.24 -19.59
C LEU A 68 -9.60 9.43 -19.92
N SER A 69 -8.30 9.37 -19.56
CA SER A 69 -7.36 10.48 -19.70
C SER A 69 -6.02 10.10 -20.32
N GLU A 70 -5.61 8.85 -20.17
CA GLU A 70 -4.34 8.35 -20.68
C GLU A 70 -4.56 7.45 -21.89
N THR A 71 -3.64 7.45 -22.83
CA THR A 71 -3.69 6.54 -23.99
C THR A 71 -3.32 5.12 -23.62
N GLU A 72 -3.73 4.15 -24.41
CA GLU A 72 -3.33 2.76 -24.24
C GLU A 72 -1.81 2.62 -24.27
N ALA A 73 -1.12 3.38 -25.13
CA ALA A 73 0.34 3.37 -25.22
C ALA A 73 1.02 3.83 -23.93
N GLU A 74 0.51 4.88 -23.29
CA GLU A 74 1.01 5.37 -21.99
C GLU A 74 0.79 4.34 -20.88
N ILE A 75 -0.38 3.72 -20.83
CA ILE A 75 -0.70 2.67 -19.87
C ILE A 75 0.25 1.47 -20.03
N ARG A 76 0.53 1.06 -21.27
CA ARG A 76 1.50 -0.02 -21.56
C ARG A 76 2.92 0.38 -21.15
N GLN A 77 3.34 1.61 -21.42
CA GLN A 77 4.64 2.11 -21.00
C GLN A 77 4.80 2.13 -19.47
N VAL A 78 3.75 2.51 -18.74
CA VAL A 78 3.76 2.44 -17.26
C VAL A 78 3.91 0.98 -16.80
N ALA A 79 3.19 0.03 -17.40
CA ALA A 79 3.33 -1.39 -17.06
C ALA A 79 4.75 -1.90 -17.33
N GLU A 80 5.33 -1.60 -18.48
CA GLU A 80 6.71 -1.96 -18.86
C GLU A 80 7.75 -1.39 -17.87
N SER A 81 7.55 -0.17 -17.38
CA SER A 81 8.44 0.44 -16.39
C SER A 81 8.52 -0.36 -15.08
N HIS A 82 7.44 -1.06 -14.75
CA HIS A 82 7.38 -1.98 -13.63
C HIS A 82 7.82 -3.41 -13.99
N GLY A 83 8.07 -3.69 -15.27
CA GLY A 83 8.42 -5.02 -15.78
C GLY A 83 7.22 -5.94 -15.92
N TRP A 84 6.04 -5.41 -16.15
CA TRP A 84 4.81 -6.17 -16.34
C TRP A 84 4.42 -6.29 -17.81
N SER A 85 3.90 -7.47 -18.20
CA SER A 85 3.08 -7.62 -19.39
C SER A 85 1.61 -7.40 -19.02
N LEU A 86 0.86 -6.77 -19.90
CA LEU A 86 -0.60 -6.64 -19.78
C LEU A 86 -1.36 -7.73 -20.57
N ASP A 87 -0.70 -8.86 -20.86
CA ASP A 87 -1.36 -9.98 -21.48
C ASP A 87 -2.51 -10.49 -20.61
N GLY A 88 -3.69 -10.61 -21.23
CA GLY A 88 -4.92 -11.00 -20.53
C GLY A 88 -5.61 -9.87 -19.76
N VAL A 89 -5.17 -8.61 -19.94
CA VAL A 89 -5.89 -7.42 -19.50
C VAL A 89 -6.51 -6.74 -20.70
N ASP A 90 -7.84 -6.68 -20.74
CA ASP A 90 -8.55 -5.89 -21.74
C ASP A 90 -8.38 -4.40 -21.40
N LEU A 91 -7.91 -3.61 -22.38
CA LEU A 91 -7.78 -2.16 -22.27
C LEU A 91 -8.86 -1.48 -23.10
N PHE A 92 -9.51 -0.49 -22.52
CA PHE A 92 -10.45 0.36 -23.23
C PHE A 92 -10.08 1.83 -23.01
N GLU A 93 -9.69 2.48 -24.10
CA GLU A 93 -9.38 3.90 -24.13
C GLU A 93 -10.62 4.66 -24.64
N LEU A 94 -11.13 5.57 -23.83
CA LEU A 94 -12.16 6.48 -24.28
C LEU A 94 -11.53 7.75 -24.86
N SER A 95 -11.27 7.76 -26.14
CA SER A 95 -10.67 8.92 -26.80
C SER A 95 -11.69 10.03 -27.04
N SER A 96 -11.25 11.28 -26.89
CA SER A 96 -12.05 12.45 -27.26
C SER A 96 -12.41 12.49 -28.76
N ALA A 97 -11.64 11.78 -29.61
CA ALA A 97 -11.92 11.63 -31.03
C ALA A 97 -13.16 10.75 -31.30
N ASP A 98 -13.34 9.68 -30.51
CA ASP A 98 -14.52 8.82 -30.59
C ASP A 98 -15.80 9.55 -30.14
N GLN A 99 -15.66 10.50 -29.20
CA GLN A 99 -16.75 11.37 -28.77
C GLN A 99 -17.14 12.39 -29.87
N ALA A 100 -16.16 13.02 -30.52
CA ALA A 100 -16.42 14.02 -31.56
C ALA A 100 -17.06 13.42 -32.81
N LEU A 101 -16.65 12.22 -33.24
CA LEU A 101 -17.25 11.54 -34.43
C LEU A 101 -18.69 11.12 -34.25
N ARG A 102 -19.18 10.94 -33.03
CA ARG A 102 -20.57 10.55 -32.73
C ARG A 102 -21.52 11.74 -32.52
N LEU A 103 -20.95 12.92 -32.21
CA LEU A 103 -21.73 14.15 -32.05
C LEU A 103 -22.25 14.74 -33.37
N ASP A 104 -21.66 14.36 -34.52
CA ASP A 104 -22.10 14.83 -35.85
C ASP A 104 -23.38 14.16 -36.35
N ASP A 105 -23.82 13.07 -35.72
CA ASP A 105 -24.99 12.29 -36.19
C ASP A 105 -26.32 12.61 -35.49
N GLU A 106 -26.35 13.40 -34.39
CA GLU A 106 -27.62 13.71 -33.71
C GLU A 106 -27.83 15.22 -33.47
N ASN A 107 -28.60 15.84 -34.38
CA ASN A 107 -29.23 17.15 -34.18
C ASN A 107 -30.25 17.09 -33.04
N THR A 108 -29.88 17.27 -31.79
CA THR A 108 -30.82 17.34 -30.67
C THR A 108 -30.76 18.69 -29.95
N LEU A 109 -31.95 19.27 -29.72
CA LEU A 109 -32.26 20.53 -29.05
C LEU A 109 -31.96 20.54 -27.53
N TYR A 110 -31.24 19.58 -27.00
CA TYR A 110 -30.79 19.53 -25.61
C TYR A 110 -29.36 20.10 -25.51
N ALA A 111 -29.05 20.72 -24.37
CA ALA A 111 -27.71 21.24 -24.13
C ALA A 111 -26.69 20.13 -24.42
N ALA A 112 -25.79 20.36 -25.38
CA ALA A 112 -24.80 19.40 -25.89
C ALA A 112 -24.05 18.68 -24.75
N GLU A 113 -23.82 19.37 -23.65
CA GLU A 113 -23.11 18.88 -22.45
C GLU A 113 -23.83 17.76 -21.67
N ASP A 114 -25.18 17.71 -21.68
CA ASP A 114 -25.94 16.64 -21.01
C ASP A 114 -25.96 15.34 -21.84
N VAL A 115 -25.78 15.49 -23.14
CA VAL A 115 -25.69 14.38 -24.08
C VAL A 115 -24.34 13.70 -23.93
N ASP A 116 -23.25 14.45 -23.87
CA ASP A 116 -21.89 13.96 -23.82
C ASP A 116 -21.64 13.05 -22.60
N LEU A 117 -22.06 13.48 -21.41
CA LEU A 117 -21.84 12.69 -20.18
C LEU A 117 -22.64 11.39 -20.17
N LYS A 118 -23.92 11.43 -20.62
CA LYS A 118 -24.77 10.23 -20.67
C LYS A 118 -24.25 9.24 -21.70
N GLU A 119 -23.86 9.76 -22.87
CA GLU A 119 -23.29 8.95 -23.94
C GLU A 119 -21.97 8.30 -23.52
N THR A 120 -21.07 9.07 -22.94
CA THR A 120 -19.82 8.55 -22.37
C THR A 120 -20.08 7.37 -21.43
N VAL A 121 -20.95 7.55 -20.46
CA VAL A 121 -21.27 6.48 -19.49
C VAL A 121 -21.95 5.30 -20.18
N ARG A 122 -22.81 5.53 -21.19
CA ARG A 122 -23.46 4.47 -21.97
C ARG A 122 -22.44 3.60 -22.70
N VAL A 123 -21.52 4.22 -23.44
CA VAL A 123 -20.44 3.51 -24.17
C VAL A 123 -19.59 2.68 -23.24
N LEU A 124 -19.18 3.23 -22.09
CA LEU A 124 -18.43 2.52 -21.07
C LEU A 124 -19.18 1.28 -20.58
N LEU A 125 -20.47 1.42 -20.29
CA LEU A 125 -21.28 0.32 -19.79
C LEU A 125 -21.57 -0.75 -20.86
N GLU A 126 -21.72 -0.37 -22.12
CA GLU A 126 -21.85 -1.30 -23.25
C GLU A 126 -20.59 -2.15 -23.41
N HIS A 127 -19.41 -1.54 -23.28
CA HIS A 127 -18.15 -2.27 -23.34
C HIS A 127 -18.01 -3.23 -22.18
N VAL A 128 -18.36 -2.82 -20.96
CA VAL A 128 -18.41 -3.68 -19.78
C VAL A 128 -19.37 -4.87 -20.00
N GLU A 129 -20.53 -4.64 -20.61
CA GLU A 129 -21.50 -5.72 -20.90
C GLU A 129 -20.96 -6.71 -21.94
N ALA A 130 -20.23 -6.24 -22.94
CA ALA A 130 -19.64 -7.12 -23.96
C ALA A 130 -18.58 -8.05 -23.37
N ILE A 131 -17.70 -7.54 -22.50
CA ILE A 131 -16.60 -8.31 -21.89
C ILE A 131 -17.07 -9.13 -20.68
N LYS A 132 -18.04 -8.61 -19.92
CA LYS A 132 -18.52 -9.18 -18.64
C LYS A 132 -17.35 -9.48 -17.68
N PRO A 133 -16.56 -8.48 -17.32
CA PRO A 133 -15.37 -8.65 -16.51
C PRO A 133 -15.71 -8.95 -15.05
N GLN A 134 -14.80 -9.65 -14.36
CA GLN A 134 -14.87 -9.92 -12.92
C GLN A 134 -14.11 -8.84 -12.11
N ARG A 135 -13.20 -8.12 -12.77
CA ARG A 135 -12.54 -6.92 -12.22
C ARG A 135 -12.53 -5.79 -13.23
N VAL A 136 -12.86 -4.60 -12.77
CA VAL A 136 -12.82 -3.38 -13.59
C VAL A 136 -12.09 -2.28 -12.83
N VAL A 137 -11.31 -1.53 -13.57
CA VAL A 137 -10.69 -0.27 -13.11
C VAL A 137 -11.19 0.87 -13.99
N PHE A 138 -11.57 1.97 -13.37
CA PHE A 138 -11.84 3.26 -14.05
C PHE A 138 -10.77 4.26 -13.65
N ASP A 139 -9.95 4.71 -14.58
CA ASP A 139 -8.87 5.69 -14.40
C ASP A 139 -9.05 6.88 -15.37
N SER A 140 -9.48 8.06 -14.92
CA SER A 140 -9.89 8.39 -13.58
C SER A 140 -11.30 9.01 -13.58
N LEU A 141 -11.92 9.06 -12.41
CA LEU A 141 -13.22 9.73 -12.22
C LEU A 141 -13.13 11.24 -12.44
N SER A 142 -11.94 11.83 -12.43
CA SER A 142 -11.71 13.26 -12.66
C SER A 142 -12.32 13.72 -13.98
N GLU A 143 -12.23 12.91 -15.04
CA GLU A 143 -12.79 13.21 -16.35
C GLU A 143 -14.34 13.20 -16.33
N ILE A 144 -14.93 12.19 -15.68
CA ILE A 144 -16.39 12.15 -15.49
C ILE A 144 -16.88 13.35 -14.68
N ARG A 145 -16.06 13.80 -13.70
CA ARG A 145 -16.35 14.99 -12.90
C ARG A 145 -16.33 16.27 -13.73
N LEU A 146 -15.34 16.42 -14.60
CA LEU A 146 -15.21 17.56 -15.52
C LEU A 146 -16.41 17.63 -16.47
N LEU A 147 -16.76 16.50 -17.09
CA LEU A 147 -17.91 16.40 -18.00
C LEU A 147 -19.25 16.67 -17.28
N ALA A 148 -19.35 16.33 -15.99
CA ALA A 148 -20.59 16.53 -15.23
C ALA A 148 -20.89 17.98 -14.90
N GLN A 149 -19.87 18.87 -14.82
CA GLN A 149 -19.95 20.31 -14.52
C GLN A 149 -20.73 20.66 -13.24
N SER A 150 -21.43 19.73 -12.61
CA SER A 150 -22.12 19.91 -11.33
C SER A 150 -22.05 18.68 -10.45
N ALA A 151 -21.99 18.91 -9.14
CA ALA A 151 -21.94 17.85 -8.12
C ALA A 151 -23.16 16.91 -8.19
N VAL A 152 -24.34 17.43 -8.55
CA VAL A 152 -25.58 16.65 -8.63
C VAL A 152 -25.56 15.71 -9.83
N ARG A 153 -25.13 16.20 -11.01
CA ARG A 153 -24.98 15.38 -12.22
C ARG A 153 -23.93 14.30 -12.01
N TYR A 154 -22.76 14.66 -11.48
CA TYR A 154 -21.70 13.72 -11.16
C TYR A 154 -22.18 12.60 -10.21
N ARG A 155 -22.85 12.97 -9.11
CA ARG A 155 -23.43 12.00 -8.18
C ARG A 155 -24.43 11.07 -8.86
N ARG A 156 -25.26 11.58 -9.78
CA ARG A 156 -26.25 10.77 -10.53
C ARG A 156 -25.53 9.70 -11.38
N GLN A 157 -24.44 10.06 -12.06
CA GLN A 157 -23.67 9.11 -12.87
C GLN A 157 -22.99 8.05 -12.02
N LEU A 158 -22.39 8.42 -10.89
CA LEU A 158 -21.82 7.46 -9.95
C LEU A 158 -22.86 6.51 -9.36
N LEU A 159 -24.08 6.99 -9.11
CA LEU A 159 -25.19 6.14 -8.70
C LEU A 159 -25.59 5.17 -9.81
N ALA A 160 -25.63 5.62 -11.07
CA ALA A 160 -25.90 4.76 -12.21
C ALA A 160 -24.83 3.66 -12.36
N LEU A 161 -23.54 4.02 -12.28
CA LEU A 161 -22.44 3.05 -12.25
C LEU A 161 -22.61 2.04 -11.11
N LYS A 162 -22.88 2.52 -9.90
CA LYS A 162 -23.10 1.64 -8.74
C LYS A 162 -24.27 0.69 -8.96
N GLN A 163 -25.38 1.17 -9.49
CA GLN A 163 -26.57 0.34 -9.79
C GLN A 163 -26.27 -0.69 -10.86
N HIS A 164 -25.52 -0.29 -11.89
CA HIS A 164 -25.13 -1.19 -12.98
C HIS A 164 -24.31 -2.39 -12.46
N PHE A 165 -23.36 -2.14 -11.56
CA PHE A 165 -22.54 -3.22 -10.98
C PHE A 165 -23.21 -3.94 -9.80
N ALA A 166 -24.34 -3.44 -9.29
CA ALA A 166 -25.07 -4.10 -8.21
C ALA A 166 -25.63 -5.45 -8.67
N GLY A 167 -25.33 -6.49 -7.91
CA GLY A 167 -25.76 -7.87 -8.22
C GLY A 167 -24.94 -8.58 -9.29
N ARG A 168 -23.92 -7.94 -9.87
CA ARG A 168 -22.99 -8.56 -10.83
C ARG A 168 -21.77 -9.11 -10.12
N ASN A 169 -21.19 -10.18 -10.67
CA ASN A 169 -19.95 -10.75 -10.16
C ASN A 169 -18.73 -9.93 -10.63
N CYS A 170 -18.69 -8.66 -10.24
CA CYS A 170 -17.63 -7.74 -10.63
C CYS A 170 -17.16 -6.89 -9.45
N THR A 171 -15.86 -6.86 -9.23
CA THR A 171 -15.19 -5.99 -8.26
C THR A 171 -14.62 -4.78 -9.00
N VAL A 172 -15.01 -3.58 -8.60
CA VAL A 172 -14.72 -2.34 -9.32
C VAL A 172 -13.82 -1.44 -8.49
N LEU A 173 -12.74 -0.98 -9.07
CA LEU A 173 -11.91 0.11 -8.52
C LEU A 173 -12.17 1.38 -9.33
N LEU A 174 -12.54 2.43 -8.64
CA LEU A 174 -12.65 3.79 -9.17
C LEU A 174 -11.43 4.57 -8.68
N LEU A 175 -10.62 5.09 -9.58
CA LEU A 175 -9.49 5.95 -9.24
C LEU A 175 -9.92 7.40 -9.29
N ASP A 176 -9.54 8.19 -8.29
CA ASP A 176 -9.89 9.61 -8.22
C ASP A 176 -8.71 10.43 -7.71
N ASP A 177 -8.50 11.58 -8.33
CA ASP A 177 -7.53 12.54 -7.86
C ASP A 177 -8.11 13.30 -6.66
N HIS A 178 -7.28 13.43 -5.62
CA HIS A 178 -7.69 14.09 -4.40
C HIS A 178 -7.89 15.58 -4.66
N SER A 179 -9.13 15.99 -4.86
CA SER A 179 -9.54 17.40 -4.85
C SER A 179 -10.13 17.73 -3.48
N LEU A 180 -9.63 18.78 -2.84
CA LEU A 180 -10.18 19.27 -1.57
C LEU A 180 -11.55 19.91 -1.81
N GLY A 181 -12.64 19.17 -1.58
CA GLY A 181 -13.99 19.72 -1.73
C GLY A 181 -15.12 18.88 -1.14
N ALA A 182 -16.27 19.50 -0.91
CA ALA A 182 -17.48 18.85 -0.37
C ALA A 182 -18.03 17.71 -1.27
N VAL A 183 -17.65 17.68 -2.55
CA VAL A 183 -18.04 16.65 -3.52
C VAL A 183 -17.41 15.29 -3.16
N ASP A 184 -16.22 15.29 -2.61
CA ASP A 184 -15.48 14.06 -2.28
C ASP A 184 -16.18 13.23 -1.20
N LEU A 185 -16.79 13.87 -0.20
CA LEU A 185 -17.57 13.18 0.83
C LEU A 185 -18.77 12.43 0.27
N GLN A 186 -19.35 12.92 -0.83
CA GLN A 186 -20.49 12.27 -1.46
C GLN A 186 -20.10 10.99 -2.18
N ILE A 187 -18.95 10.97 -2.86
CA ILE A 187 -18.42 9.78 -3.56
C ILE A 187 -18.03 8.72 -2.53
N GLU A 188 -17.35 9.12 -1.46
CA GLU A 188 -16.98 8.21 -0.39
C GLU A 188 -18.21 7.53 0.22
N SER A 189 -19.35 8.25 0.30
CA SER A 189 -20.59 7.67 0.84
C SER A 189 -21.14 6.54 -0.04
N LEU A 190 -20.92 6.59 -1.36
CA LEU A 190 -21.41 5.62 -2.33
C LEU A 190 -20.56 4.35 -2.41
N ALA A 191 -19.25 4.48 -2.26
CA ALA A 191 -18.32 3.36 -2.31
C ALA A 191 -18.51 2.40 -1.13
N HIS A 192 -18.26 1.12 -1.36
CA HIS A 192 -18.28 0.08 -0.31
C HIS A 192 -17.04 0.21 0.59
N GLY A 193 -15.91 0.52 0.00
CA GLY A 193 -14.66 0.82 0.69
C GLY A 193 -13.91 1.97 0.03
N VAL A 194 -13.04 2.63 0.80
CA VAL A 194 -12.21 3.75 0.38
C VAL A 194 -10.79 3.54 0.85
N LEU A 195 -9.86 3.55 -0.10
CA LEU A 195 -8.42 3.50 0.12
C LEU A 195 -7.86 4.90 -0.19
N ALA A 196 -7.15 5.49 0.74
CA ALA A 196 -6.47 6.77 0.54
C ALA A 196 -4.96 6.57 0.46
N LEU A 197 -4.35 7.04 -0.61
CA LEU A 197 -2.91 7.08 -0.83
C LEU A 197 -2.44 8.52 -0.63
N GLU A 198 -1.40 8.70 0.16
CA GLU A 198 -0.85 10.01 0.50
C GLU A 198 0.66 10.00 0.26
N GLN A 199 1.17 11.09 -0.31
CA GLN A 199 2.59 11.38 -0.41
C GLN A 199 2.87 12.65 0.36
N THR A 200 3.80 12.59 1.29
CA THR A 200 4.21 13.73 2.12
C THR A 200 5.69 14.01 1.84
N SER A 201 5.97 15.19 1.36
CA SER A 201 7.34 15.68 1.26
C SER A 201 7.77 16.17 2.64
N THR A 202 8.80 15.52 3.18
CA THR A 202 9.42 15.98 4.40
C THR A 202 10.50 16.98 4.04
N GLY A 203 10.69 18.04 4.84
CA GLY A 203 11.74 19.03 4.59
C GLY A 203 13.16 18.45 4.58
N TYR A 204 13.30 17.16 4.89
CA TYR A 204 14.55 16.42 4.91
C TYR A 204 14.32 14.95 4.52
N GLY A 205 15.09 14.46 3.52
CA GLY A 205 15.02 13.06 3.07
C GLY A 205 14.10 12.84 1.87
N ALA A 206 13.75 11.58 1.62
CA ALA A 206 12.87 11.20 0.53
C ALA A 206 11.40 11.34 0.92
N ASP A 207 10.55 11.58 -0.07
CA ASP A 207 9.10 11.60 0.13
C ASP A 207 8.61 10.30 0.78
N ARG A 208 7.73 10.46 1.74
CA ARG A 208 7.09 9.35 2.43
C ARG A 208 5.73 9.08 1.81
N ARG A 209 5.50 7.85 1.36
CA ARG A 209 4.21 7.40 0.86
C ARG A 209 3.51 6.53 1.88
N ARG A 210 2.24 6.82 2.12
CA ARG A 210 1.40 6.10 3.09
C ARG A 210 0.05 5.79 2.48
N LEU A 211 -0.51 4.65 2.90
CA LEU A 211 -1.85 4.21 2.56
C LEU A 211 -2.67 4.04 3.84
N ARG A 212 -3.94 4.37 3.78
CA ARG A 212 -4.90 4.00 4.83
C ARG A 212 -6.21 3.54 4.22
N VAL A 213 -6.86 2.61 4.90
CA VAL A 213 -8.26 2.27 4.65
C VAL A 213 -9.12 3.26 5.43
N VAL A 214 -9.85 4.11 4.71
CA VAL A 214 -10.74 5.10 5.32
C VAL A 214 -12.04 4.43 5.75
N LYS A 215 -12.50 3.48 4.94
CA LYS A 215 -13.74 2.76 5.15
C LYS A 215 -13.70 1.40 4.42
N LEU A 216 -14.28 0.38 5.06
CA LEU A 216 -14.55 -0.92 4.43
C LEU A 216 -15.79 -1.51 5.10
N ARG A 217 -16.94 -1.49 4.41
CA ARG A 217 -18.21 -1.92 4.99
C ARG A 217 -18.27 -3.44 5.17
N GLY A 218 -18.75 -3.88 6.32
CA GLY A 218 -18.98 -5.30 6.60
C GLY A 218 -17.71 -6.14 6.63
N SER A 219 -16.54 -5.54 6.83
CA SER A 219 -15.27 -6.25 6.92
C SER A 219 -14.32 -5.55 7.87
N SER A 220 -13.59 -6.34 8.65
CA SER A 220 -12.47 -5.84 9.45
C SER A 220 -11.27 -5.49 8.55
N PHE A 221 -10.46 -4.55 9.00
CA PHE A 221 -9.20 -4.16 8.36
C PHE A 221 -8.24 -3.58 9.40
N ARG A 222 -6.95 -3.54 9.10
CA ARG A 222 -5.97 -2.85 9.94
C ARG A 222 -6.14 -1.35 9.78
N SER A 223 -6.47 -0.68 10.87
CA SER A 223 -6.65 0.78 10.91
C SER A 223 -5.32 1.52 10.97
N GLY A 224 -5.34 2.81 10.62
CA GLY A 224 -4.18 3.69 10.65
C GLY A 224 -3.45 3.78 9.31
N TYR A 225 -2.27 4.38 9.34
CA TYR A 225 -1.43 4.54 8.17
C TYR A 225 -0.45 3.38 8.04
N HIS A 226 -0.29 2.89 6.82
CA HIS A 226 0.66 1.88 6.41
C HIS A 226 1.64 2.50 5.42
N ASP A 227 2.93 2.37 5.64
CA ASP A 227 3.91 2.87 4.69
C ASP A 227 3.93 1.99 3.45
N PHE A 228 4.19 2.59 2.28
CA PHE A 228 4.41 1.85 1.05
C PHE A 228 5.50 2.47 0.19
N VAL A 229 6.03 1.67 -0.70
CA VAL A 229 7.03 2.08 -1.69
C VAL A 229 6.59 1.65 -3.08
N LEU A 230 6.99 2.44 -4.08
CA LEU A 230 6.89 2.07 -5.48
C LEU A 230 8.28 1.62 -5.96
N ARG A 231 8.35 0.43 -6.53
CA ARG A 231 9.58 -0.17 -7.06
C ARG A 231 9.29 -0.83 -8.41
N ARG A 232 10.32 -1.28 -9.09
CA ARG A 232 10.14 -2.24 -10.18
C ARG A 232 9.46 -3.48 -9.60
N GLY A 233 8.37 -3.92 -10.23
CA GLY A 233 7.48 -4.95 -9.66
C GLY A 233 6.27 -4.39 -8.91
N GLY A 234 6.16 -3.04 -8.77
CA GLY A 234 4.95 -2.37 -8.33
C GLY A 234 4.99 -1.76 -6.92
N LEU A 235 3.83 -1.65 -6.34
CA LEU A 235 3.56 -1.13 -5.02
C LEU A 235 3.73 -2.23 -3.97
N GLN A 236 4.48 -1.94 -2.94
CA GLN A 236 4.68 -2.81 -1.78
C GLN A 236 4.25 -2.08 -0.51
N VAL A 237 3.30 -2.65 0.21
CA VAL A 237 2.78 -2.10 1.48
C VAL A 237 3.47 -2.76 2.66
N TYR A 238 3.78 -1.95 3.66
CA TYR A 238 4.28 -2.40 4.96
C TYR A 238 3.18 -2.17 6.00
N PRO A 239 2.45 -3.21 6.39
CA PRO A 239 1.40 -3.08 7.39
C PRO A 239 1.95 -2.52 8.70
N ARG A 240 1.23 -1.58 9.29
CA ARG A 240 1.58 -1.03 10.60
C ARG A 240 1.63 -2.15 11.64
N LEU A 241 2.71 -2.21 12.38
CA LEU A 241 2.85 -3.16 13.48
C LEU A 241 1.88 -2.80 14.63
N ILE A 242 1.23 -3.82 15.17
CA ILE A 242 0.35 -3.69 16.33
C ILE A 242 1.03 -4.42 17.48
N ALA A 243 1.43 -3.68 18.51
CA ALA A 243 2.21 -4.24 19.63
C ALA A 243 1.52 -5.42 20.33
N SER A 244 0.19 -5.43 20.37
CA SER A 244 -0.58 -6.52 20.97
C SER A 244 -0.49 -7.86 20.21
N GLU A 245 -0.19 -7.81 18.90
CA GLU A 245 -0.02 -9.01 18.05
C GLU A 245 1.38 -9.63 18.19
N HIS A 246 2.32 -8.90 18.76
CA HIS A 246 3.73 -9.30 18.90
C HIS A 246 4.17 -9.48 20.36
N ARG A 247 3.24 -9.86 21.24
CA ARG A 247 3.57 -10.16 22.63
C ARG A 247 4.38 -11.45 22.67
N SER A 248 5.70 -11.34 22.83
CA SER A 248 6.52 -12.44 23.28
C SER A 248 6.25 -12.72 24.75
N ALA A 249 6.30 -13.98 25.17
CA ALA A 249 6.36 -14.29 26.59
C ALA A 249 7.56 -13.54 27.20
N LEU A 250 7.35 -12.83 28.31
CA LEU A 250 8.43 -12.15 29.01
C LEU A 250 9.44 -13.21 29.43
N MET A 251 10.66 -13.12 28.88
CA MET A 251 11.79 -13.92 29.37
C MET A 251 12.15 -13.36 30.72
N ALA A 252 12.17 -14.20 31.74
CA ALA A 252 12.38 -13.78 33.15
C ALA A 252 13.82 -13.40 33.48
N GLU A 253 14.80 -13.77 32.64
CA GLU A 253 16.19 -13.53 32.91
C GLU A 253 16.74 -12.28 32.20
N PRO A 254 17.47 -11.39 32.92
CA PRO A 254 18.13 -10.23 32.33
C PRO A 254 19.15 -10.62 31.26
N SER A 255 19.34 -9.77 30.26
CA SER A 255 20.39 -9.93 29.27
C SER A 255 21.68 -9.27 29.72
N GLY A 256 22.65 -10.07 30.19
CA GLY A 256 23.97 -9.59 30.63
C GLY A 256 24.85 -9.13 29.47
N SER A 257 25.80 -8.26 29.78
CA SER A 257 26.83 -7.74 28.86
C SER A 257 28.06 -8.64 28.74
N GLU A 258 28.21 -9.63 29.62
CA GLU A 258 29.43 -10.40 29.85
C GLU A 258 30.61 -9.55 30.44
N ILE A 259 30.29 -8.40 30.98
CA ILE A 259 31.21 -7.60 31.79
C ILE A 259 30.70 -7.71 33.25
N PRO A 260 31.32 -8.52 34.12
CA PRO A 260 30.77 -8.84 35.44
C PRO A 260 30.44 -7.62 36.29
N GLU A 261 31.28 -6.60 36.24
CA GLU A 261 31.11 -5.38 37.02
C GLU A 261 29.92 -4.56 36.52
N LEU A 262 29.73 -4.49 35.19
CA LEU A 262 28.59 -3.80 34.58
C LEU A 262 27.30 -4.58 34.88
N ASP A 263 27.32 -5.89 34.72
CA ASP A 263 26.16 -6.72 34.98
C ASP A 263 25.75 -6.67 36.45
N ALA A 264 26.71 -6.66 37.38
CA ALA A 264 26.45 -6.48 38.82
C ALA A 264 25.80 -5.13 39.13
N MET A 265 26.25 -4.04 38.48
CA MET A 265 25.62 -2.71 38.59
C MET A 265 24.19 -2.65 38.08
N LEU A 266 23.87 -3.48 37.10
CA LEU A 266 22.55 -3.56 36.47
C LEU A 266 21.65 -4.66 37.09
N GLY A 267 22.06 -5.30 38.17
CA GLY A 267 21.29 -6.37 38.81
C GLY A 267 21.21 -7.66 37.99
N GLY A 268 22.24 -7.92 37.15
CA GLY A 268 22.33 -9.09 36.27
C GLY A 268 22.30 -8.80 34.78
N GLY A 269 22.05 -7.57 34.40
CA GLY A 269 21.97 -7.13 33.01
C GLY A 269 20.80 -6.19 32.74
N ILE A 270 20.41 -6.05 31.47
CA ILE A 270 19.23 -5.28 31.05
C ILE A 270 18.01 -6.18 30.88
N ASP A 271 16.84 -5.73 31.31
CA ASP A 271 15.60 -6.48 31.17
C ASP A 271 15.27 -6.71 29.71
N LEU A 272 14.92 -7.93 29.34
CA LEU A 272 14.48 -8.28 28.01
C LEU A 272 13.11 -7.63 27.70
N ALA A 273 12.87 -7.34 26.43
CA ALA A 273 11.68 -6.66 25.94
C ALA A 273 11.48 -5.23 26.48
N THR A 274 12.55 -4.59 27.00
CA THR A 274 12.56 -3.19 27.41
C THR A 274 13.38 -2.33 26.46
N CYS A 275 13.25 -1.01 26.59
CA CYS A 275 14.07 -0.05 25.86
C CYS A 275 15.04 0.62 26.83
N THR A 276 16.33 0.42 26.62
CA THR A 276 17.39 1.03 27.44
C THR A 276 18.07 2.15 26.66
N LEU A 277 18.17 3.33 27.25
CA LEU A 277 18.84 4.49 26.66
C LEU A 277 20.22 4.70 27.33
N LEU A 278 21.30 4.70 26.53
CA LEU A 278 22.64 5.06 26.95
C LEU A 278 22.90 6.55 26.69
N VAL A 279 23.04 7.33 27.72
CA VAL A 279 23.28 8.79 27.65
C VAL A 279 24.69 9.13 28.13
N GLY A 280 25.35 10.05 27.44
CA GLY A 280 26.68 10.52 27.82
C GLY A 280 27.34 11.35 26.71
N PRO A 281 28.41 12.09 26.96
CA PRO A 281 29.12 12.87 25.94
C PRO A 281 29.76 12.00 24.86
N ALA A 282 30.17 12.63 23.76
CA ALA A 282 30.85 11.95 22.66
C ALA A 282 32.16 11.31 23.19
N GLY A 283 32.52 10.13 22.69
CA GLY A 283 33.75 9.42 23.04
C GLY A 283 33.71 8.60 24.33
N ILE A 284 32.67 8.68 25.16
CA ILE A 284 32.62 7.98 26.47
C ILE A 284 32.44 6.44 26.37
N GLY A 285 32.23 5.90 25.19
CA GLY A 285 32.09 4.45 24.98
C GLY A 285 30.69 3.92 24.79
N LYS A 286 29.64 4.76 24.64
CA LYS A 286 28.23 4.32 24.43
C LYS A 286 28.08 3.23 23.37
N SER A 287 28.65 3.48 22.18
CA SER A 287 28.57 2.53 21.06
C SER A 287 29.32 1.22 21.35
N ILE A 288 30.38 1.27 22.16
CA ILE A 288 31.14 0.08 22.57
C ILE A 288 30.30 -0.77 23.51
N VAL A 289 29.68 -0.15 24.51
CA VAL A 289 28.78 -0.84 25.46
C VAL A 289 27.59 -1.46 24.71
N ALA A 290 26.96 -0.73 23.81
CA ALA A 290 25.86 -1.27 23.01
C ALA A 290 26.29 -2.45 22.12
N THR A 291 27.50 -2.37 21.53
CA THR A 291 28.10 -3.46 20.74
C THR A 291 28.39 -4.67 21.62
N GLN A 292 28.85 -4.46 22.84
CA GLN A 292 29.13 -5.53 23.79
C GLN A 292 27.87 -6.31 24.16
N PHE A 293 26.76 -5.64 24.45
CA PHE A 293 25.48 -6.32 24.69
C PHE A 293 25.01 -7.11 23.46
N ALA A 294 25.17 -6.56 22.24
CA ALA A 294 24.85 -7.28 21.01
C ALA A 294 25.71 -8.55 20.84
N LEU A 295 27.02 -8.47 21.12
CA LEU A 295 27.91 -9.64 21.07
C LEU A 295 27.55 -10.67 22.13
N ALA A 296 27.29 -10.24 23.35
CA ALA A 296 26.88 -11.12 24.44
C ALA A 296 25.61 -11.89 24.11
N ALA A 297 24.63 -11.23 23.47
CA ALA A 297 23.43 -11.90 22.97
C ALA A 297 23.77 -12.99 21.94
N THR A 298 24.69 -12.69 20.99
CA THR A 298 25.07 -13.69 19.95
C THR A 298 25.76 -14.92 20.51
N LYS A 299 26.49 -14.79 21.61
CA LYS A 299 27.11 -15.93 22.31
C LYS A 299 26.07 -16.83 22.96
N ARG A 300 24.95 -16.27 23.42
CA ARG A 300 23.81 -17.01 23.96
C ARG A 300 22.86 -17.55 22.84
N ASN A 301 23.32 -17.59 21.58
CA ASN A 301 22.52 -18.00 20.42
C ASN A 301 21.30 -17.11 20.15
N GLN A 302 21.26 -15.91 20.68
CA GLN A 302 20.22 -14.92 20.40
C GLN A 302 20.68 -14.05 19.21
N PRO A 303 19.87 -13.86 18.17
CA PRO A 303 20.24 -12.97 17.08
C PRO A 303 20.24 -11.52 17.57
N ALA A 304 21.22 -10.75 17.10
CA ALA A 304 21.32 -9.32 17.39
C ALA A 304 21.33 -8.49 16.11
N THR A 305 20.73 -7.31 16.16
CA THR A 305 20.72 -6.37 15.04
C THR A 305 21.20 -4.99 15.48
N ALA A 306 22.19 -4.45 14.77
CA ALA A 306 22.69 -3.11 14.98
C ALA A 306 22.25 -2.17 13.86
N PHE A 307 21.65 -1.04 14.19
CA PHE A 307 21.32 0.03 13.26
C PHE A 307 22.26 1.20 13.46
N LEU A 308 23.13 1.48 12.46
CA LEU A 308 24.10 2.57 12.50
C LEU A 308 23.56 3.77 11.71
N PHE A 309 23.40 4.92 12.34
CA PHE A 309 22.86 6.13 11.71
C PHE A 309 23.96 7.07 11.22
N GLU A 310 24.97 7.34 11.99
CA GLU A 310 26.04 8.31 11.70
C GLU A 310 27.33 7.65 11.22
N GLU A 311 27.61 6.45 11.69
CA GLU A 311 28.86 5.75 11.47
C GLU A 311 28.81 4.81 10.24
N ARG A 312 29.93 4.66 9.53
CA ARG A 312 30.07 3.67 8.48
C ARG A 312 30.28 2.28 9.10
N ILE A 313 29.72 1.25 8.47
CA ILE A 313 29.90 -0.14 8.93
C ILE A 313 31.39 -0.50 9.05
N GLY A 314 32.21 -0.13 8.06
CA GLY A 314 33.66 -0.40 8.10
C GLY A 314 34.39 0.28 9.27
N THR A 315 34.00 1.50 9.64
CA THR A 315 34.56 2.19 10.82
C THR A 315 34.16 1.51 12.13
N TRP A 316 32.89 1.12 12.24
CA TRP A 316 32.37 0.37 13.38
C TRP A 316 33.06 -1.00 13.53
N MET A 317 33.22 -1.73 12.41
CA MET A 317 33.94 -3.01 12.37
C MET A 317 35.38 -2.87 12.83
N ARG A 318 36.15 -1.93 12.24
CA ARG A 318 37.54 -1.69 12.56
C ARG A 318 37.73 -1.35 14.07
N ARG A 319 36.84 -0.53 14.62
CA ARG A 319 36.86 -0.22 16.06
C ARG A 319 36.62 -1.45 16.89
N GLY A 320 35.66 -2.31 16.51
CA GLY A 320 35.40 -3.57 17.19
C GLY A 320 36.63 -4.50 17.16
N GLU A 321 37.26 -4.65 16.01
CA GLU A 321 38.50 -5.46 15.86
C GLU A 321 39.64 -4.97 16.75
N LEU A 322 39.88 -3.66 16.83
CA LEU A 322 40.89 -3.05 17.71
C LEU A 322 40.60 -3.31 19.19
N LEU A 323 39.35 -3.55 19.55
CA LEU A 323 38.92 -3.89 20.92
C LEU A 323 38.81 -5.41 21.17
N GLY A 324 39.21 -6.23 20.19
CA GLY A 324 39.12 -7.69 20.30
C GLY A 324 37.70 -8.24 20.19
N MET A 325 36.76 -7.46 19.65
CA MET A 325 35.37 -7.89 19.48
C MET A 325 35.21 -8.67 18.14
N PRO A 326 34.75 -9.94 18.15
CA PRO A 326 34.70 -10.81 16.98
C PRO A 326 33.48 -10.49 16.07
N LEU A 327 33.35 -9.24 15.63
CA LEU A 327 32.16 -8.77 14.89
C LEU A 327 31.99 -9.49 13.54
N ALA A 328 33.09 -9.62 12.78
CA ALA A 328 33.10 -10.29 11.47
C ALA A 328 32.66 -11.76 11.59
N GLU A 329 33.19 -12.48 12.59
CA GLU A 329 32.80 -13.86 12.83
C GLU A 329 31.30 -14.01 13.09
N ARG A 330 30.75 -13.15 13.96
CA ARG A 330 29.32 -13.19 14.30
C ARG A 330 28.39 -12.79 13.13
N MET A 331 28.84 -11.85 12.30
CA MET A 331 28.14 -11.47 11.08
C MET A 331 28.14 -12.61 10.05
N ASN A 332 29.29 -13.25 9.81
CA ASN A 332 29.42 -14.38 8.90
C ASN A 332 28.61 -15.61 9.38
N ALA A 333 28.49 -15.80 10.68
CA ALA A 333 27.65 -16.84 11.28
C ALA A 333 26.14 -16.51 11.24
N GLY A 334 25.74 -15.35 10.67
CA GLY A 334 24.33 -14.91 10.61
C GLY A 334 23.70 -14.60 11.97
N ARG A 335 24.52 -14.37 12.99
CA ARG A 335 24.04 -14.07 14.36
C ARG A 335 23.99 -12.59 14.66
N LEU A 336 24.79 -11.78 13.95
CA LEU A 336 24.81 -10.33 14.06
C LEU A 336 24.47 -9.69 12.70
N HIS A 337 23.37 -8.97 12.66
CA HIS A 337 22.93 -8.21 11.48
C HIS A 337 23.27 -6.74 11.69
N VAL A 338 23.84 -6.10 10.66
CA VAL A 338 24.19 -4.68 10.74
C VAL A 338 23.57 -3.93 9.58
N HIS A 339 22.78 -2.93 9.89
CA HIS A 339 22.14 -2.05 8.93
C HIS A 339 22.65 -0.62 9.10
N ARG A 340 23.09 -0.01 8.01
CA ARG A 340 23.39 1.40 8.01
C ARG A 340 22.17 2.16 7.48
N ASN A 341 21.61 2.99 8.33
CA ASN A 341 20.59 3.95 7.90
C ASN A 341 21.29 5.28 7.55
N ARG A 342 21.23 5.70 6.29
CA ARG A 342 21.69 7.03 5.89
C ARG A 342 20.54 8.00 6.15
N SER A 343 20.74 8.97 7.01
CA SER A 343 19.91 10.16 7.08
C SER A 343 20.04 10.91 5.75
N GLY A 344 19.15 10.60 4.79
CA GLY A 344 19.22 11.16 3.44
C GLY A 344 19.22 10.10 2.36
N GLY A 345 18.08 9.42 2.16
CA GLY A 345 17.69 8.84 0.87
C GLY A 345 18.37 7.57 0.39
N ALA A 346 19.02 6.76 1.20
CA ALA A 346 19.45 5.42 0.77
C ALA A 346 18.51 4.36 1.34
N ARG A 347 17.72 3.79 0.43
CA ARG A 347 16.84 2.64 0.66
C ARG A 347 17.66 1.39 1.04
N PRO A 348 17.20 0.50 1.92
CA PRO A 348 17.80 -0.82 2.05
C PRO A 348 17.67 -1.58 0.71
N ARG A 349 18.77 -2.17 0.25
CA ARG A 349 18.79 -3.08 -0.89
C ARG A 349 18.23 -4.43 -0.48
#